data_b67391ac75316655cf7ee22bbbf346fb
#
_entry.id   b67391ac75316655cf7ee22bbbf346fb
#
_cell.length_a   1.000
_cell.length_b   1.000
_cell.length_c   1.000
_cell.angle_alpha   90.00
_cell.angle_beta   90.00
_cell.angle_gamma   90.00
#
_symmetry.space_group_name_H-M   'P 1'
#
loop_
_entity.id
_entity.type
_entity.pdbx_description
1 polymer ?
#
loop_
_entity_poly.entity_id
_entity_poly.type
_entity_poly.pdbx_seq_one_letter_code
_entity_poly.pdbx_strand_id
1 'polypeptide(L)'
;MKKDNFQLSTFNFQLFYRFLLWRDKHIQEKHFILIVSFLVGICTAAAAIILKSIIHFIQHLLTGNFNQDGANYLYLLYPVIGILLAGLFVKYIVRDDISHGVTKILYAISQRKSRIKPHNTWTSIVASSVTIGFGGSVGAEAPIVLTGAAIGSNLGRLFRMEQKTLMLLVGCGAAGAIAGIFKAPIAGVVFVVEVLLLDLTMTSVLPLLITSVTAATVSYIFTGTEAMFPFSQTEAFVIERIPYVLLLGVFCGLVSLYFTKVMNRVEGMYRNLNNYWKKFVVGGIMLSVLIFIFPPLYGEGYDTISSLLNGQFSHIMDKSMFYSLNDTYWGLQIFLTLILLFKVFASSATNAGGGCGGIFAPSLCLLMRPTISLLRCICRRRISPYWEWRESCPVSCTRR
;
A
#
# COMPACT_ATOMS: atom_id res chain seq x y z
N MET A 1 2.24 -36.59 -29.16
CA MET A 1 2.02 -35.53 -28.15
C MET A 1 2.52 -34.11 -28.52
N LYS A 2 3.59 -33.89 -29.31
CA LYS A 2 4.02 -32.50 -29.69
C LYS A 2 3.24 -31.91 -30.87
N LYS A 3 2.60 -32.70 -31.75
CA LYS A 3 1.81 -32.18 -32.89
C LYS A 3 0.44 -31.67 -32.47
N ASP A 4 -0.19 -32.28 -31.48
CA ASP A 4 -1.54 -31.90 -31.04
C ASP A 4 -1.56 -30.55 -30.30
N ASN A 5 -0.50 -30.23 -29.52
CA ASN A 5 -0.35 -28.93 -28.85
C ASN A 5 -0.12 -27.79 -29.84
N PHE A 6 0.50 -28.04 -30.99
CA PHE A 6 0.71 -27.01 -32.01
C PHE A 6 -0.59 -26.71 -32.78
N GLN A 7 -1.41 -27.72 -33.07
CA GLN A 7 -2.72 -27.53 -33.73
C GLN A 7 -3.73 -26.85 -32.82
N LEU A 8 -3.76 -27.16 -31.50
CA LEU A 8 -4.61 -26.45 -30.51
C LEU A 8 -4.23 -24.99 -30.37
N SER A 9 -2.94 -24.66 -30.39
CA SER A 9 -2.47 -23.29 -30.31
C SER A 9 -2.82 -22.47 -31.55
N THR A 10 -2.75 -23.05 -32.74
CA THR A 10 -3.13 -22.39 -34.00
C THR A 10 -4.65 -22.23 -34.13
N PHE A 11 -5.43 -23.22 -33.66
CA PHE A 11 -6.89 -23.15 -33.66
C PHE A 11 -7.41 -22.06 -32.72
N ASN A 12 -6.89 -21.98 -31.49
CA ASN A 12 -7.24 -20.93 -30.54
C ASN A 12 -6.85 -19.52 -31.05
N PHE A 13 -5.72 -19.42 -31.75
CA PHE A 13 -5.28 -18.14 -32.35
C PHE A 13 -6.20 -17.70 -33.50
N GLN A 14 -6.67 -18.61 -34.32
CA GLN A 14 -7.61 -18.31 -35.40
C GLN A 14 -9.00 -17.90 -34.88
N LEU A 15 -9.48 -18.59 -33.85
CA LEU A 15 -10.77 -18.25 -33.21
C LEU A 15 -10.71 -16.88 -32.55
N PHE A 16 -9.63 -16.57 -31.84
CA PHE A 16 -9.39 -15.26 -31.24
C PHE A 16 -9.26 -14.15 -32.29
N TYR A 17 -8.60 -14.42 -33.38
CA TYR A 17 -8.50 -13.46 -34.49
C TYR A 17 -9.85 -13.19 -35.17
N ARG A 18 -10.68 -14.23 -35.37
CA ARG A 18 -12.07 -14.05 -35.83
C ARG A 18 -12.92 -13.23 -34.86
N PHE A 19 -12.74 -13.43 -33.55
CA PHE A 19 -13.40 -12.62 -32.55
C PHE A 19 -13.00 -11.14 -32.63
N LEU A 20 -11.72 -10.83 -32.82
CA LEU A 20 -11.27 -9.45 -33.01
C LEU A 20 -11.88 -8.79 -34.25
N LEU A 21 -11.92 -9.48 -35.37
CA LEU A 21 -12.56 -8.97 -36.59
C LEU A 21 -14.07 -8.78 -36.42
N TRP A 22 -14.76 -9.71 -35.76
CA TRP A 22 -16.16 -9.60 -35.44
C TRP A 22 -16.45 -8.39 -34.53
N ARG A 23 -15.61 -8.20 -33.51
CA ARG A 23 -15.66 -7.06 -32.59
C ARG A 23 -15.57 -5.74 -33.35
N ASP A 24 -14.56 -5.56 -34.20
CA ASP A 24 -14.31 -4.33 -34.95
C ASP A 24 -15.49 -3.97 -35.89
N LYS A 25 -16.23 -4.98 -36.33
CA LYS A 25 -17.40 -4.79 -37.17
C LYS A 25 -18.70 -4.46 -36.42
N HIS A 26 -18.87 -4.97 -35.19
CA HIS A 26 -20.17 -4.94 -34.49
C HIS A 26 -20.18 -4.08 -33.23
N ILE A 27 -19.02 -3.81 -32.60
CA ILE A 27 -18.95 -3.09 -31.34
C ILE A 27 -18.17 -1.79 -31.52
N GLN A 28 -18.80 -0.68 -31.18
CA GLN A 28 -18.12 0.61 -31.15
C GLN A 28 -16.99 0.58 -30.11
N GLU A 29 -15.85 1.16 -30.42
CA GLU A 29 -14.65 1.15 -29.57
C GLU A 29 -14.95 1.65 -28.14
N LYS A 30 -15.81 2.68 -28.00
CA LYS A 30 -16.20 3.22 -26.69
C LYS A 30 -16.87 2.18 -25.79
N HIS A 31 -17.81 1.40 -26.32
CA HIS A 31 -18.50 0.36 -25.55
C HIS A 31 -17.56 -0.81 -25.21
N PHE A 32 -16.66 -1.14 -26.13
CA PHE A 32 -15.69 -2.18 -25.87
C PHE A 32 -14.70 -1.80 -24.78
N ILE A 33 -14.26 -0.54 -24.71
CA ILE A 33 -13.43 -0.02 -23.62
C ILE A 33 -14.12 -0.22 -22.27
N LEU A 34 -15.42 0.04 -22.15
CA LEU A 34 -16.19 -0.17 -20.91
C LEU A 34 -16.21 -1.64 -20.48
N ILE A 35 -16.40 -2.56 -21.45
CA ILE A 35 -16.37 -4.01 -21.19
C ILE A 35 -14.99 -4.44 -20.68
N VAL A 36 -13.94 -3.99 -21.35
CA VAL A 36 -12.56 -4.31 -20.96
C VAL A 36 -12.23 -3.70 -19.59
N SER A 37 -12.72 -2.47 -19.32
CA SER A 37 -12.53 -1.82 -18.02
C SER A 37 -13.20 -2.60 -16.87
N PHE A 38 -14.39 -3.14 -17.10
CA PHE A 38 -15.08 -4.03 -16.16
C PHE A 38 -14.24 -5.30 -15.89
N LEU A 39 -13.71 -5.93 -16.94
CA LEU A 39 -12.84 -7.10 -16.82
C LEU A 39 -11.55 -6.78 -16.06
N VAL A 40 -10.92 -5.63 -16.36
CA VAL A 40 -9.75 -5.14 -15.63
C VAL A 40 -10.07 -4.99 -14.16
N GLY A 41 -11.27 -4.45 -13.81
CA GLY A 41 -11.73 -4.31 -12.42
C GLY A 41 -11.79 -5.63 -11.67
N ILE A 42 -12.36 -6.67 -12.28
CA ILE A 42 -12.41 -8.02 -11.67
C ILE A 42 -10.99 -8.58 -11.47
N CYS A 43 -10.14 -8.52 -12.49
CA CYS A 43 -8.78 -9.06 -12.41
C CYS A 43 -7.91 -8.33 -11.37
N THR A 44 -8.05 -7.01 -11.29
CA THR A 44 -7.28 -6.21 -10.30
C THR A 44 -7.78 -6.43 -8.88
N ALA A 45 -9.09 -6.60 -8.68
CA ALA A 45 -9.64 -6.98 -7.38
C ALA A 45 -9.12 -8.35 -6.92
N ALA A 46 -9.16 -9.34 -7.81
CA ALA A 46 -8.62 -10.66 -7.50
C ALA A 46 -7.13 -10.59 -7.11
N ALA A 47 -6.34 -9.81 -7.84
CA ALA A 47 -4.93 -9.58 -7.53
C ALA A 47 -4.74 -8.92 -6.15
N ALA A 48 -5.57 -7.93 -5.79
CA ALA A 48 -5.52 -7.25 -4.50
C ALA A 48 -5.90 -8.18 -3.34
N ILE A 49 -6.93 -9.01 -3.52
CA ILE A 49 -7.38 -10.01 -2.54
C ILE A 49 -6.28 -11.05 -2.31
N ILE A 50 -5.71 -11.60 -3.40
CA ILE A 50 -4.62 -12.58 -3.32
C ILE A 50 -3.42 -12.00 -2.56
N LEU A 51 -2.99 -10.77 -2.90
CA LEU A 51 -1.86 -10.12 -2.25
C LEU A 51 -2.10 -9.99 -0.74
N LYS A 52 -3.24 -9.42 -0.33
CA LYS A 52 -3.58 -9.27 1.10
C LYS A 52 -3.69 -10.60 1.82
N SER A 53 -4.36 -11.58 1.21
CA SER A 53 -4.51 -12.92 1.81
C SER A 53 -3.17 -13.59 2.06
N ILE A 54 -2.22 -13.49 1.13
CA ILE A 54 -0.87 -14.05 1.31
C ILE A 54 -0.11 -13.31 2.40
N ILE A 55 -0.18 -11.97 2.44
CA ILE A 55 0.47 -11.17 3.49
C ILE A 55 -0.07 -11.57 4.87
N HIS A 56 -1.40 -11.60 5.06
CA HIS A 56 -2.02 -11.98 6.33
C HIS A 56 -1.69 -13.42 6.72
N PHE A 57 -1.70 -14.34 5.77
CA PHE A 57 -1.34 -15.74 6.02
C PHE A 57 0.10 -15.86 6.55
N ILE A 58 1.07 -15.21 5.89
CA ILE A 58 2.48 -15.24 6.32
C ILE A 58 2.62 -14.57 7.68
N GLN A 59 2.01 -13.41 7.91
CA GLN A 59 2.07 -12.70 9.19
C GLN A 59 1.47 -13.55 10.31
N HIS A 60 0.30 -14.12 10.13
CA HIS A 60 -0.34 -14.97 11.11
C HIS A 60 0.51 -16.21 11.45
N LEU A 61 1.11 -16.84 10.45
CA LEU A 61 2.00 -17.98 10.64
C LEU A 61 3.25 -17.63 11.49
N LEU A 62 3.82 -16.45 11.26
CA LEU A 62 5.07 -16.04 11.89
C LEU A 62 4.87 -15.40 13.27
N THR A 63 3.78 -14.64 13.45
CA THR A 63 3.56 -13.83 14.67
C THR A 63 2.45 -14.35 15.57
N GLY A 64 1.72 -15.38 15.16
CA GLY A 64 0.57 -15.91 15.91
C GLY A 64 0.88 -16.39 17.32
N ASN A 65 2.12 -16.82 17.58
CA ASN A 65 2.58 -17.34 18.87
C ASN A 65 3.47 -16.34 19.64
N PHE A 66 3.45 -15.05 19.29
CA PHE A 66 4.27 -14.06 20.00
C PHE A 66 3.72 -13.73 21.38
N ASN A 67 4.63 -13.63 22.36
CA ASN A 67 4.29 -13.14 23.68
C ASN A 67 3.81 -11.69 23.61
N GLN A 68 2.74 -11.36 24.35
CA GLN A 68 2.20 -10.00 24.39
C GLN A 68 2.97 -9.13 25.39
N ASP A 69 3.49 -9.73 26.46
CA ASP A 69 4.10 -9.05 27.62
C ASP A 69 5.62 -9.04 27.52
N GLY A 70 6.20 -8.60 26.41
CA GLY A 70 7.65 -8.46 26.31
C GLY A 70 8.24 -8.55 24.91
N ALA A 71 9.56 -8.39 24.82
CA ALA A 71 10.29 -8.39 23.57
C ALA A 71 10.40 -9.79 22.95
N ASN A 72 10.07 -9.91 21.68
CA ASN A 72 10.21 -11.15 20.93
C ASN A 72 11.47 -11.13 20.05
N TYR A 73 12.44 -11.98 20.35
CA TYR A 73 13.70 -12.05 19.60
C TYR A 73 13.54 -12.48 18.13
N LEU A 74 12.42 -13.09 17.78
CA LEU A 74 12.11 -13.47 16.39
C LEU A 74 11.95 -12.26 15.46
N TYR A 75 11.64 -11.08 16.00
CA TYR A 75 11.68 -9.81 15.25
C TYR A 75 13.07 -9.46 14.70
N LEU A 76 14.14 -10.02 15.28
CA LEU A 76 15.50 -9.85 14.74
C LEU A 76 15.76 -10.72 13.49
N LEU A 77 15.08 -11.84 13.37
CA LEU A 77 15.35 -12.84 12.33
C LEU A 77 14.41 -12.70 11.11
N TYR A 78 13.11 -12.57 11.36
CA TYR A 78 12.11 -12.59 10.27
C TYR A 78 12.30 -11.51 9.21
N PRO A 79 12.56 -10.23 9.53
CA PRO A 79 12.73 -9.21 8.50
C PRO A 79 13.96 -9.46 7.62
N VAL A 80 15.03 -9.99 8.20
CA VAL A 80 16.26 -10.35 7.46
C VAL A 80 15.95 -11.46 6.45
N ILE A 81 15.25 -12.52 6.89
CA ILE A 81 14.84 -13.63 6.01
C ILE A 81 13.93 -13.10 4.89
N GLY A 82 12.96 -12.24 5.22
CA GLY A 82 12.02 -11.68 4.25
C GLY A 82 12.70 -10.89 3.14
N ILE A 83 13.60 -9.97 3.51
CA ILE A 83 14.39 -9.20 2.53
C ILE A 83 15.29 -10.12 1.70
N LEU A 84 15.91 -11.14 2.32
CA LEU A 84 16.76 -12.10 1.62
C LEU A 84 15.97 -12.85 0.56
N LEU A 85 14.85 -13.46 0.94
CA LEU A 85 14.01 -14.25 0.03
C LEU A 85 13.46 -13.39 -1.10
N ALA A 86 12.92 -12.20 -0.79
CA ALA A 86 12.42 -11.26 -1.79
C ALA A 86 13.54 -10.80 -2.74
N GLY A 87 14.70 -10.42 -2.20
CA GLY A 87 15.83 -9.99 -3.00
C GLY A 87 16.42 -11.08 -3.89
N LEU A 88 16.51 -12.32 -3.41
CA LEU A 88 16.92 -13.47 -4.23
C LEU A 88 15.90 -13.74 -5.34
N PHE A 89 14.61 -13.69 -5.03
CA PHE A 89 13.53 -13.83 -6.01
C PHE A 89 13.65 -12.78 -7.12
N VAL A 90 13.81 -11.50 -6.75
CA VAL A 90 13.97 -10.41 -7.72
C VAL A 90 15.24 -10.58 -8.55
N LYS A 91 16.38 -10.91 -7.92
CA LYS A 91 17.67 -11.01 -8.59
C LYS A 91 17.77 -12.18 -9.55
N TYR A 92 17.29 -13.37 -9.17
CA TYR A 92 17.50 -14.60 -9.95
C TYR A 92 16.31 -14.95 -10.85
N ILE A 93 15.07 -14.69 -10.41
CA ILE A 93 13.86 -15.09 -11.14
C ILE A 93 13.33 -13.92 -11.97
N VAL A 94 13.12 -12.75 -11.37
CA VAL A 94 12.51 -11.60 -12.06
C VAL A 94 13.50 -10.91 -13.00
N ARG A 95 14.73 -10.70 -12.56
CA ARG A 95 15.82 -10.04 -13.29
C ARG A 95 15.41 -8.65 -13.81
N ASP A 96 14.53 -7.97 -13.08
CA ASP A 96 14.03 -6.63 -13.40
C ASP A 96 13.82 -5.86 -12.08
N ASP A 97 13.98 -4.55 -12.11
CA ASP A 97 13.73 -3.71 -10.94
C ASP A 97 12.20 -3.54 -10.74
N ILE A 98 11.68 -4.00 -9.62
CA ILE A 98 10.27 -3.87 -9.24
C ILE A 98 10.08 -3.09 -7.93
N SER A 99 11.14 -2.52 -7.37
CA SER A 99 11.11 -1.82 -6.08
C SER A 99 10.25 -0.55 -6.10
N HIS A 100 10.32 0.23 -7.18
CA HIS A 100 9.60 1.50 -7.35
C HIS A 100 8.43 1.36 -8.33
N GLY A 101 7.35 0.68 -7.92
CA GLY A 101 6.22 0.33 -8.79
C GLY A 101 5.60 1.51 -9.53
N VAL A 102 5.29 2.63 -8.85
CA VAL A 102 4.65 3.81 -9.45
C VAL A 102 5.57 4.50 -10.46
N THR A 103 6.85 4.70 -10.13
CA THR A 103 7.84 5.28 -11.05
C THR A 103 7.98 4.46 -12.32
N LYS A 104 7.90 3.13 -12.22
CA LYS A 104 7.95 2.23 -13.36
C LYS A 104 6.74 2.38 -14.28
N ILE A 105 5.55 2.64 -13.72
CA ILE A 105 4.34 2.92 -14.49
C ILE A 105 4.49 4.23 -15.25
N LEU A 106 4.92 5.31 -14.58
CA LEU A 106 5.16 6.61 -15.20
C LEU A 106 6.20 6.50 -16.33
N TYR A 107 7.28 5.77 -16.12
CA TYR A 107 8.26 5.49 -17.15
C TYR A 107 7.66 4.71 -18.33
N ALA A 108 6.79 3.71 -18.07
CA ALA A 108 6.13 2.95 -19.13
C ALA A 108 5.15 3.82 -19.93
N ILE A 109 4.42 4.73 -19.30
CA ILE A 109 3.53 5.68 -19.95
C ILE A 109 4.32 6.63 -20.84
N SER A 110 5.37 7.25 -20.31
CA SER A 110 6.14 8.28 -21.02
C SER A 110 7.07 7.72 -22.11
N GLN A 111 7.77 6.61 -21.84
CA GLN A 111 8.85 6.12 -22.70
C GLN A 111 8.53 4.82 -23.44
N ARG A 112 7.55 4.04 -22.98
CA ARG A 112 7.25 2.69 -23.54
C ARG A 112 5.87 2.56 -24.14
N LYS A 113 5.24 3.64 -24.54
CA LYS A 113 3.88 3.64 -25.11
C LYS A 113 2.88 2.85 -24.27
N SER A 114 2.94 3.01 -22.93
CA SER A 114 2.10 2.34 -21.93
C SER A 114 2.22 0.80 -21.92
N ARG A 115 3.32 0.25 -22.42
CA ARG A 115 3.56 -1.21 -22.44
C ARG A 115 4.33 -1.64 -21.21
N ILE A 116 3.66 -2.37 -20.33
CA ILE A 116 4.26 -2.96 -19.14
C ILE A 116 4.55 -4.45 -19.40
N LYS A 117 5.69 -4.95 -18.89
CA LYS A 117 6.10 -6.35 -19.07
C LYS A 117 5.09 -7.29 -18.40
N PRO A 118 4.68 -8.41 -19.04
CA PRO A 118 3.67 -9.32 -18.51
C PRO A 118 4.00 -9.91 -17.15
N HIS A 119 5.28 -10.21 -16.87
CA HIS A 119 5.65 -10.80 -15.58
C HIS A 119 5.26 -9.91 -14.37
N ASN A 120 5.14 -8.57 -14.53
CA ASN A 120 4.75 -7.68 -13.45
C ASN A 120 3.32 -7.92 -12.94
N THR A 121 2.49 -8.71 -13.63
CA THR A 121 1.15 -9.09 -13.16
C THR A 121 1.18 -10.00 -11.92
N TRP A 122 2.26 -10.75 -11.71
CA TRP A 122 2.37 -11.67 -10.58
C TRP A 122 3.67 -11.49 -9.77
N THR A 123 4.77 -11.06 -10.40
CA THR A 123 6.07 -10.96 -9.71
C THR A 123 6.06 -9.93 -8.60
N SER A 124 5.35 -8.81 -8.79
CA SER A 124 5.20 -7.78 -7.75
C SER A 124 4.41 -8.30 -6.55
N ILE A 125 3.37 -9.11 -6.78
CA ILE A 125 2.58 -9.75 -5.72
C ILE A 125 3.48 -10.65 -4.87
N VAL A 126 4.21 -11.56 -5.49
CA VAL A 126 5.06 -12.53 -4.78
C VAL A 126 6.16 -11.83 -3.98
N ALA A 127 6.90 -10.91 -4.63
CA ALA A 127 8.00 -10.22 -3.96
C ALA A 127 7.53 -9.38 -2.77
N SER A 128 6.42 -8.63 -2.93
CA SER A 128 5.90 -7.79 -1.86
C SER A 128 5.23 -8.59 -0.75
N SER A 129 4.52 -9.69 -1.07
CA SER A 129 3.92 -10.56 -0.04
C SER A 129 4.98 -11.15 0.88
N VAL A 130 6.10 -11.60 0.33
CA VAL A 130 7.22 -12.11 1.12
C VAL A 130 7.86 -10.98 1.93
N THR A 131 8.15 -9.84 1.29
CA THR A 131 8.76 -8.70 2.01
C THR A 131 7.91 -8.26 3.19
N ILE A 132 6.62 -7.98 2.97
CA ILE A 132 5.71 -7.43 3.98
C ILE A 132 5.31 -8.50 5.01
N GLY A 133 5.03 -9.72 4.55
CA GLY A 133 4.65 -10.82 5.41
C GLY A 133 5.71 -11.18 6.45
N PHE A 134 6.98 -11.12 6.08
CA PHE A 134 8.12 -11.28 7.00
C PHE A 134 8.49 -10.02 7.77
N GLY A 135 7.73 -8.94 7.66
CA GLY A 135 7.89 -7.74 8.46
C GLY A 135 8.64 -6.59 7.80
N GLY A 136 8.88 -6.62 6.50
CA GLY A 136 9.39 -5.45 5.78
C GLY A 136 8.51 -4.22 6.00
N SER A 137 9.10 -3.11 6.41
CA SER A 137 8.40 -1.88 6.82
C SER A 137 7.98 -1.02 5.62
N VAL A 138 7.16 -1.60 4.74
CA VAL A 138 6.70 -1.00 3.48
C VAL A 138 5.24 -1.38 3.22
N GLY A 139 4.58 -0.67 2.30
CA GLY A 139 3.18 -0.90 1.96
C GLY A 139 2.98 -1.75 0.71
N ALA A 140 1.80 -2.36 0.59
CA ALA A 140 1.40 -3.17 -0.55
C ALA A 140 0.88 -2.34 -1.74
N GLU A 141 0.68 -1.02 -1.59
CA GLU A 141 0.01 -0.17 -2.57
C GLU A 141 0.79 -0.06 -3.89
N ALA A 142 2.09 0.26 -3.82
CA ALA A 142 2.88 0.41 -5.03
C ALA A 142 3.02 -0.90 -5.82
N PRO A 143 3.27 -2.06 -5.20
CA PRO A 143 3.23 -3.36 -5.87
C PRO A 143 1.89 -3.69 -6.51
N ILE A 144 0.76 -3.44 -5.81
CA ILE A 144 -0.55 -3.76 -6.40
C ILE A 144 -0.92 -2.80 -7.52
N VAL A 145 -0.55 -1.53 -7.42
CA VAL A 145 -0.75 -0.54 -8.50
C VAL A 145 0.04 -0.96 -9.74
N LEU A 146 1.30 -1.40 -9.59
CA LEU A 146 2.09 -1.92 -10.71
C LEU A 146 1.45 -3.18 -11.32
N THR A 147 0.96 -4.09 -10.49
CA THR A 147 0.24 -5.30 -10.92
C THR A 147 -1.02 -4.92 -11.69
N GLY A 148 -1.86 -4.04 -11.16
CA GLY A 148 -3.08 -3.58 -11.82
C GLY A 148 -2.80 -2.88 -13.16
N ALA A 149 -1.83 -1.98 -13.18
CA ALA A 149 -1.37 -1.31 -14.39
C ALA A 149 -0.84 -2.32 -15.44
N ALA A 150 -0.14 -3.37 -15.00
CA ALA A 150 0.33 -4.45 -15.88
C ALA A 150 -0.84 -5.28 -16.42
N ILE A 151 -1.86 -5.57 -15.60
CA ILE A 151 -3.10 -6.25 -16.05
C ILE A 151 -3.79 -5.41 -17.12
N GLY A 152 -4.02 -4.11 -16.88
CA GLY A 152 -4.62 -3.19 -17.85
C GLY A 152 -3.83 -3.10 -19.15
N SER A 153 -2.49 -2.96 -19.06
CA SER A 153 -1.60 -2.94 -20.23
C SER A 153 -1.64 -4.24 -21.03
N ASN A 154 -1.63 -5.39 -20.35
CA ASN A 154 -1.59 -6.68 -21.03
C ASN A 154 -2.94 -7.04 -21.65
N LEU A 155 -4.07 -6.75 -21.00
CA LEU A 155 -5.40 -6.90 -21.58
C LEU A 155 -5.61 -5.98 -22.78
N GLY A 156 -5.21 -4.71 -22.69
CA GLY A 156 -5.28 -3.78 -23.81
C GLY A 156 -4.43 -4.22 -25.02
N ARG A 157 -3.25 -4.79 -24.76
CA ARG A 157 -2.40 -5.38 -25.82
C ARG A 157 -3.00 -6.64 -26.41
N LEU A 158 -3.60 -7.49 -25.59
CA LEU A 158 -4.28 -8.70 -26.05
C LEU A 158 -5.37 -8.36 -27.05
N PHE A 159 -6.16 -7.32 -26.75
CA PHE A 159 -7.22 -6.84 -27.63
C PHE A 159 -6.74 -5.84 -28.71
N ARG A 160 -5.44 -5.66 -28.90
CA ARG A 160 -4.84 -4.78 -29.93
C ARG A 160 -5.34 -3.34 -29.89
N MET A 161 -5.52 -2.79 -28.68
CA MET A 161 -5.98 -1.41 -28.50
C MET A 161 -4.91 -0.39 -28.93
N GLU A 162 -5.35 0.79 -29.34
CA GLU A 162 -4.49 1.92 -29.64
C GLU A 162 -3.72 2.41 -28.40
N GLN A 163 -2.65 3.17 -28.63
CA GLN A 163 -1.78 3.67 -27.54
C GLN A 163 -2.54 4.53 -26.52
N LYS A 164 -3.46 5.40 -26.98
CA LYS A 164 -4.26 6.25 -26.09
C LYS A 164 -5.17 5.41 -25.18
N THR A 165 -5.86 4.44 -25.77
CA THR A 165 -6.71 3.49 -25.03
C THR A 165 -5.89 2.61 -24.12
N LEU A 166 -4.67 2.19 -24.54
CA LEU A 166 -3.77 1.41 -23.71
C LEU A 166 -3.34 2.20 -22.45
N MET A 167 -3.04 3.49 -22.59
CA MET A 167 -2.72 4.37 -21.48
C MET A 167 -3.90 4.49 -20.50
N LEU A 168 -5.12 4.64 -21.02
CA LEU A 168 -6.33 4.66 -20.21
C LEU A 168 -6.53 3.34 -19.44
N LEU A 169 -6.34 2.18 -20.10
CA LEU A 169 -6.46 0.88 -19.43
C LEU A 169 -5.39 0.63 -18.38
N VAL A 170 -4.17 1.15 -18.55
CA VAL A 170 -3.14 1.18 -17.51
C VAL A 170 -3.63 1.96 -16.31
N GLY A 171 -4.25 3.13 -16.53
CA GLY A 171 -4.88 3.91 -15.47
C GLY A 171 -6.05 3.18 -14.81
N CYS A 172 -6.93 2.55 -15.60
CA CYS A 172 -8.01 1.72 -15.09
C CYS A 172 -7.48 0.60 -14.17
N GLY A 173 -6.42 -0.09 -14.60
CA GLY A 173 -5.79 -1.12 -13.78
C GLY A 173 -5.21 -0.59 -12.47
N ALA A 174 -4.56 0.56 -12.50
CA ALA A 174 -4.04 1.22 -11.30
C ALA A 174 -5.17 1.68 -10.35
N ALA A 175 -6.24 2.29 -10.91
CA ALA A 175 -7.41 2.73 -10.14
C ALA A 175 -8.14 1.54 -9.48
N GLY A 176 -8.37 0.46 -10.25
CA GLY A 176 -8.99 -0.76 -9.74
C GLY A 176 -8.14 -1.42 -8.63
N ALA A 177 -6.82 -1.40 -8.74
CA ALA A 177 -5.94 -1.93 -7.72
C ALA A 177 -6.06 -1.19 -6.37
N ILE A 178 -6.06 0.15 -6.40
CA ILE A 178 -6.28 1.00 -5.21
C ILE A 178 -7.70 0.83 -4.67
N ALA A 179 -8.71 0.86 -5.56
CA ALA A 179 -10.10 0.67 -5.16
C ALA A 179 -10.34 -0.70 -4.51
N GLY A 180 -9.69 -1.75 -5.02
CA GLY A 180 -9.80 -3.11 -4.48
C GLY A 180 -9.14 -3.27 -3.12
N ILE A 181 -7.95 -2.65 -2.91
CA ILE A 181 -7.23 -2.79 -1.64
C ILE A 181 -7.86 -1.98 -0.50
N PHE A 182 -8.32 -0.75 -0.79
CA PHE A 182 -8.91 0.17 0.20
C PHE A 182 -10.43 0.10 0.27
N LYS A 183 -11.09 -0.64 -0.64
CA LYS A 183 -12.55 -0.66 -0.81
C LYS A 183 -13.13 0.76 -1.02
N ALA A 184 -12.42 1.61 -1.72
CA ALA A 184 -12.72 3.03 -1.92
C ALA A 184 -12.64 3.41 -3.41
N PRO A 185 -13.76 3.31 -4.18
CA PRO A 185 -13.74 3.54 -5.63
C PRO A 185 -13.27 4.94 -6.01
N ILE A 186 -13.75 5.97 -5.31
CA ILE A 186 -13.39 7.37 -5.61
C ILE A 186 -11.91 7.60 -5.36
N ALA A 187 -11.35 7.04 -4.27
CA ALA A 187 -9.92 7.16 -3.98
C ALA A 187 -9.04 6.55 -5.08
N GLY A 188 -9.49 5.42 -5.68
CA GLY A 188 -8.79 4.82 -6.82
C GLY A 188 -8.73 5.73 -8.04
N VAL A 189 -9.84 6.39 -8.37
CA VAL A 189 -9.89 7.35 -9.49
C VAL A 189 -9.00 8.57 -9.21
N VAL A 190 -9.15 9.19 -8.03
CA VAL A 190 -8.36 10.36 -7.61
C VAL A 190 -6.87 10.05 -7.62
N PHE A 191 -6.47 8.88 -7.11
CA PHE A 191 -5.07 8.44 -7.13
C PHE A 191 -4.49 8.42 -8.55
N VAL A 192 -5.23 7.88 -9.52
CA VAL A 192 -4.73 7.78 -10.91
C VAL A 192 -4.59 9.15 -11.55
N VAL A 193 -5.55 10.03 -11.32
CA VAL A 193 -5.51 11.39 -11.85
C VAL A 193 -4.34 12.18 -11.28
N GLU A 194 -4.13 12.11 -9.98
CA GLU A 194 -3.10 12.85 -9.26
C GLU A 194 -1.71 12.27 -9.50
N VAL A 195 -1.56 10.94 -9.40
CA VAL A 195 -0.25 10.29 -9.41
C VAL A 195 0.22 9.93 -10.82
N LEU A 196 -0.68 9.46 -11.69
CA LEU A 196 -0.33 9.09 -13.06
C LEU A 196 -0.53 10.24 -14.06
N LEU A 197 -1.02 11.39 -13.60
CA LEU A 197 -1.20 12.62 -14.39
C LEU A 197 -2.01 12.36 -15.67
N LEU A 198 -3.05 11.51 -15.56
CA LEU A 198 -3.94 11.24 -16.69
C LEU A 198 -4.95 12.38 -16.85
N ASP A 199 -5.13 12.81 -18.10
CA ASP A 199 -6.11 13.84 -18.43
C ASP A 199 -7.53 13.36 -18.14
N LEU A 200 -8.27 14.13 -17.34
CA LEU A 200 -9.68 13.91 -17.07
C LEU A 200 -10.52 14.41 -18.25
N THR A 201 -10.78 13.53 -19.18
CA THR A 201 -11.77 13.77 -20.23
C THR A 201 -13.05 12.99 -19.91
N MET A 202 -14.21 13.43 -20.44
CA MET A 202 -15.46 12.69 -20.27
C MET A 202 -15.37 11.23 -20.75
N THR A 203 -14.50 10.97 -21.71
CA THR A 203 -14.27 9.63 -22.25
C THR A 203 -13.38 8.76 -21.34
N SER A 204 -12.55 9.35 -20.47
CA SER A 204 -11.65 8.62 -19.58
C SER A 204 -12.24 8.37 -18.19
N VAL A 205 -13.11 9.26 -17.71
CA VAL A 205 -13.69 9.16 -16.36
C VAL A 205 -14.57 7.92 -16.20
N LEU A 206 -15.42 7.63 -17.19
CA LEU A 206 -16.36 6.52 -17.11
C LEU A 206 -15.68 5.14 -17.04
N PRO A 207 -14.67 4.79 -17.87
CA PRO A 207 -13.90 3.57 -17.72
C PRO A 207 -13.20 3.44 -16.36
N LEU A 208 -12.60 4.54 -15.86
CA LEU A 208 -11.94 4.57 -14.56
C LEU A 208 -12.92 4.28 -13.41
N LEU A 209 -14.11 4.90 -13.44
CA LEU A 209 -15.16 4.68 -12.45
C LEU A 209 -15.67 3.23 -12.50
N ILE A 210 -15.97 2.69 -13.69
CA ILE A 210 -16.43 1.30 -13.84
C ILE A 210 -15.40 0.34 -13.23
N THR A 211 -14.12 0.49 -13.58
CA THR A 211 -13.06 -0.36 -13.05
C THR A 211 -12.96 -0.26 -11.52
N SER A 212 -12.97 0.96 -10.98
CA SER A 212 -12.83 1.20 -9.54
C SER A 212 -14.02 0.68 -8.75
N VAL A 213 -15.26 0.92 -9.23
CA VAL A 213 -16.47 0.41 -8.58
C VAL A 213 -16.51 -1.11 -8.65
N THR A 214 -16.25 -1.69 -9.80
CA THR A 214 -16.19 -3.14 -9.97
C THR A 214 -15.15 -3.77 -9.04
N ALA A 215 -13.95 -3.20 -8.96
CA ALA A 215 -12.89 -3.73 -8.11
C ALA A 215 -13.25 -3.64 -6.62
N ALA A 216 -13.83 -2.53 -6.17
CA ALA A 216 -14.31 -2.41 -4.80
C ALA A 216 -15.45 -3.38 -4.49
N THR A 217 -16.43 -3.52 -5.38
CA THR A 217 -17.57 -4.45 -5.21
C THR A 217 -17.08 -5.89 -5.11
N VAL A 218 -16.20 -6.33 -6.00
CA VAL A 218 -15.60 -7.68 -5.92
C VAL A 218 -14.83 -7.86 -4.61
N SER A 219 -14.06 -6.85 -4.18
CA SER A 219 -13.38 -6.90 -2.89
C SER A 219 -14.36 -7.02 -1.72
N TYR A 220 -15.47 -6.28 -1.71
CA TYR A 220 -16.53 -6.40 -0.68
C TYR A 220 -17.13 -7.81 -0.61
N ILE A 221 -17.38 -8.43 -1.76
CA ILE A 221 -17.97 -9.78 -1.82
C ILE A 221 -17.05 -10.81 -1.15
N PHE A 222 -15.75 -10.74 -1.40
CA PHE A 222 -14.79 -11.75 -0.93
C PHE A 222 -14.19 -11.48 0.44
N THR A 223 -14.02 -10.19 0.83
CA THR A 223 -13.33 -9.82 2.09
C THR A 223 -14.25 -9.11 3.09
N GLY A 224 -15.58 -9.16 2.86
CA GLY A 224 -16.56 -8.53 3.75
C GLY A 224 -16.68 -7.01 3.57
N THR A 225 -17.66 -6.42 4.26
CA THR A 225 -18.04 -5.01 4.10
C THR A 225 -17.27 -4.04 5.00
N GLU A 226 -16.40 -4.53 5.88
CA GLU A 226 -15.64 -3.68 6.77
C GLU A 226 -14.68 -2.78 6.00
N ALA A 227 -14.69 -1.49 6.34
CA ALA A 227 -13.71 -0.52 5.82
C ALA A 227 -12.33 -0.85 6.36
N MET A 228 -11.28 -0.49 5.61
CA MET A 228 -9.91 -0.71 6.04
C MET A 228 -9.55 0.06 7.32
N PHE A 229 -10.16 1.22 7.51
CA PHE A 229 -10.04 2.06 8.71
C PHE A 229 -11.44 2.28 9.29
N PRO A 230 -11.95 1.35 10.11
CA PRO A 230 -13.22 1.58 10.79
C PRO A 230 -13.02 2.65 11.87
N PHE A 231 -13.73 3.77 11.75
CA PHE A 231 -13.79 4.80 12.78
C PHE A 231 -15.22 5.33 12.89
N SER A 232 -15.63 5.68 14.10
CA SER A 232 -16.92 6.32 14.35
C SER A 232 -16.74 7.84 14.45
N GLN A 233 -17.43 8.59 13.62
CA GLN A 233 -17.49 10.03 13.74
C GLN A 233 -18.52 10.39 14.82
N THR A 234 -18.06 10.81 15.97
CA THR A 234 -18.92 11.16 17.12
C THR A 234 -19.39 12.62 17.11
N GLU A 235 -18.68 13.50 16.41
CA GLU A 235 -19.00 14.93 16.41
C GLU A 235 -19.06 15.50 14.99
N ALA A 236 -20.01 16.42 14.75
CA ALA A 236 -20.10 17.17 13.52
C ALA A 236 -18.91 18.14 13.37
N PHE A 237 -18.56 18.46 12.11
CA PHE A 237 -17.56 19.45 11.82
C PHE A 237 -18.00 20.86 12.26
N VAL A 238 -17.18 21.56 13.02
CA VAL A 238 -17.44 22.93 13.50
C VAL A 238 -16.42 23.87 12.87
N ILE A 239 -16.90 25.04 12.40
CA ILE A 239 -16.07 26.06 11.69
C ILE A 239 -14.87 26.53 12.55
N GLU A 240 -15.03 26.60 13.86
CA GLU A 240 -13.97 26.96 14.81
C GLU A 240 -12.73 26.02 14.75
N ARG A 241 -12.86 24.85 14.12
CA ARG A 241 -11.76 23.88 13.95
C ARG A 241 -10.88 24.16 12.73
N ILE A 242 -11.29 25.07 11.83
CA ILE A 242 -10.56 25.38 10.58
C ILE A 242 -9.11 25.80 10.84
N PRO A 243 -8.76 26.71 11.78
CA PRO A 243 -7.37 27.09 12.03
C PRO A 243 -6.47 25.91 12.41
N TYR A 244 -7.02 24.94 13.17
CA TYR A 244 -6.29 23.74 13.58
C TYR A 244 -6.08 22.77 12.41
N VAL A 245 -7.06 22.66 11.52
CA VAL A 245 -6.94 21.85 10.30
C VAL A 245 -5.87 22.45 9.38
N LEU A 246 -5.80 23.77 9.25
CA LEU A 246 -4.75 24.45 8.50
C LEU A 246 -3.37 24.20 9.12
N LEU A 247 -3.24 24.32 10.45
CA LEU A 247 -2.00 24.02 11.16
C LEU A 247 -1.58 22.55 10.95
N LEU A 248 -2.54 21.61 10.97
CA LEU A 248 -2.30 20.22 10.67
C LEU A 248 -1.77 20.05 9.24
N GLY A 249 -2.35 20.74 8.26
CA GLY A 249 -1.88 20.72 6.87
C GLY A 249 -0.43 21.18 6.73
N VAL A 250 -0.05 22.27 7.39
CA VAL A 250 1.34 22.75 7.42
C VAL A 250 2.27 21.69 8.05
N PHE A 251 1.85 21.10 9.16
CA PHE A 251 2.64 20.06 9.82
C PHE A 251 2.81 18.83 8.92
N CYS A 252 1.74 18.38 8.26
CA CYS A 252 1.80 17.28 7.29
C CYS A 252 2.78 17.58 6.15
N GLY A 253 2.80 18.81 5.65
CA GLY A 253 3.76 19.27 4.64
C GLY A 253 5.21 19.19 5.12
N LEU A 254 5.49 19.60 6.36
CA LEU A 254 6.83 19.49 6.96
C LEU A 254 7.27 18.04 7.15
N VAL A 255 6.36 17.16 7.59
CA VAL A 255 6.63 15.73 7.75
C VAL A 255 6.88 15.08 6.39
N SER A 256 6.13 15.43 5.36
CA SER A 256 6.34 14.95 3.99
C SER A 256 7.72 15.36 3.45
N LEU A 257 8.11 16.62 3.69
CA LEU A 257 9.44 17.12 3.32
C LEU A 257 10.56 16.37 4.06
N TYR A 258 10.38 16.13 5.36
CA TYR A 258 11.30 15.31 6.16
C TYR A 258 11.43 13.91 5.57
N PHE A 259 10.27 13.23 5.33
CA PHE A 259 10.24 11.87 4.79
C PHE A 259 11.01 11.78 3.47
N THR A 260 10.69 12.65 2.52
CA THR A 260 11.31 12.65 1.19
C THR A 260 12.81 12.93 1.25
N LYS A 261 13.23 13.93 2.03
CA LYS A 261 14.66 14.26 2.16
C LYS A 261 15.47 13.14 2.81
N VAL A 262 14.96 12.57 3.91
CA VAL A 262 15.67 11.51 4.63
C VAL A 262 15.72 10.24 3.78
N MET A 263 14.60 9.85 3.16
CA MET A 263 14.53 8.68 2.30
C MET A 263 15.52 8.77 1.15
N ASN A 264 15.52 9.89 0.40
CA ASN A 264 16.46 10.10 -0.71
C ASN A 264 17.92 10.08 -0.25
N ARG A 265 18.21 10.63 0.94
CA ARG A 265 19.56 10.60 1.51
C ARG A 265 20.00 9.19 1.88
N VAL A 266 19.15 8.44 2.55
CA VAL A 266 19.43 7.05 2.94
C VAL A 266 19.59 6.16 1.70
N GLU A 267 18.65 6.21 0.75
CA GLU A 267 18.76 5.47 -0.52
C GLU A 267 20.03 5.85 -1.30
N GLY A 268 20.40 7.13 -1.29
CA GLY A 268 21.66 7.61 -1.86
C GLY A 268 22.90 6.98 -1.22
N MET A 269 22.90 6.83 0.12
CA MET A 269 23.98 6.13 0.83
C MET A 269 24.08 4.66 0.43
N TYR A 270 22.93 3.96 0.33
CA TYR A 270 22.90 2.58 -0.14
C TYR A 270 23.33 2.43 -1.60
N ARG A 271 23.05 3.43 -2.44
CA ARG A 271 23.47 3.42 -3.85
C ARG A 271 25.00 3.38 -4.00
N ASN A 272 25.72 4.03 -3.09
CA ASN A 272 27.18 4.04 -3.05
C ASN A 272 27.79 2.69 -2.64
N LEU A 273 26.99 1.77 -2.08
CA LEU A 273 27.43 0.42 -1.78
C LEU A 273 27.39 -0.42 -3.06
N ASN A 274 28.56 -0.67 -3.68
CA ASN A 274 28.66 -1.36 -4.97
C ASN A 274 28.26 -2.85 -4.93
N ASN A 275 28.22 -3.48 -3.74
CA ASN A 275 27.96 -4.90 -3.59
C ASN A 275 26.52 -5.14 -3.08
N TYR A 276 25.75 -5.96 -3.83
CA TYR A 276 24.40 -6.38 -3.47
C TYR A 276 24.33 -6.97 -2.05
N TRP A 277 25.26 -7.87 -1.70
CA TRP A 277 25.30 -8.50 -0.38
C TRP A 277 25.54 -7.52 0.76
N LYS A 278 26.37 -6.48 0.53
CA LYS A 278 26.58 -5.41 1.51
C LYS A 278 25.30 -4.59 1.75
N LYS A 279 24.55 -4.27 0.67
CA LYS A 279 23.25 -3.60 0.78
C LYS A 279 22.27 -4.42 1.60
N PHE A 280 22.18 -5.71 1.31
CA PHE A 280 21.34 -6.65 2.03
C PHE A 280 21.67 -6.72 3.52
N VAL A 281 22.95 -6.93 3.87
CA VAL A 281 23.39 -7.07 5.27
C VAL A 281 23.11 -5.80 6.06
N VAL A 282 23.50 -4.63 5.52
CA VAL A 282 23.28 -3.35 6.19
C VAL A 282 21.79 -3.05 6.33
N GLY A 283 20.99 -3.26 5.27
CA GLY A 283 19.54 -3.06 5.30
C GLY A 283 18.83 -4.02 6.25
N GLY A 284 19.19 -5.30 6.19
CA GLY A 284 18.61 -6.32 7.05
C GLY A 284 18.88 -6.09 8.54
N ILE A 285 20.11 -5.80 8.91
CA ILE A 285 20.49 -5.51 10.31
C ILE A 285 19.77 -4.25 10.80
N MET A 286 19.83 -3.16 10.01
CA MET A 286 19.17 -1.91 10.37
C MET A 286 17.67 -2.09 10.58
N LEU A 287 16.99 -2.77 9.65
CA LEU A 287 15.55 -3.04 9.76
C LEU A 287 15.23 -3.92 10.97
N SER A 288 15.98 -4.99 11.17
CA SER A 288 15.82 -5.94 12.25
C SER A 288 15.94 -5.27 13.62
N VAL A 289 16.97 -4.47 13.84
CA VAL A 289 17.17 -3.73 15.09
C VAL A 289 16.03 -2.73 15.32
N LEU A 290 15.61 -2.00 14.28
CA LEU A 290 14.52 -1.03 14.40
C LEU A 290 13.19 -1.69 14.74
N ILE A 291 12.86 -2.85 14.14
CA ILE A 291 11.62 -3.58 14.43
C ILE A 291 11.66 -4.20 15.83
N PHE A 292 12.83 -4.69 16.27
CA PHE A 292 12.99 -5.23 17.61
C PHE A 292 12.75 -4.17 18.69
N ILE A 293 13.26 -2.95 18.49
CA ILE A 293 13.05 -1.83 19.41
C ILE A 293 11.60 -1.30 19.29
N PHE A 294 11.09 -1.20 18.07
CA PHE A 294 9.78 -0.64 17.75
C PHE A 294 8.93 -1.64 16.95
N PRO A 295 8.26 -2.62 17.58
CA PRO A 295 7.43 -3.61 16.88
C PRO A 295 6.36 -3.04 15.95
N PRO A 296 5.75 -1.86 16.20
CA PRO A 296 4.82 -1.23 15.25
C PRO A 296 5.43 -0.85 13.89
N LEU A 297 6.75 -0.93 13.72
CA LEU A 297 7.41 -0.80 12.42
C LEU A 297 7.29 -2.06 11.55
N TYR A 298 6.86 -3.19 12.12
CA TYR A 298 6.67 -4.46 11.41
C TYR A 298 5.55 -4.35 10.37
N GLY A 299 5.84 -4.71 9.12
CA GLY A 299 4.88 -4.71 8.03
C GLY A 299 4.37 -3.33 7.63
N GLU A 300 3.12 -3.28 7.19
CA GLU A 300 2.49 -2.06 6.66
C GLU A 300 2.23 -0.99 7.74
N GLY A 301 1.88 -1.41 8.97
CA GLY A 301 1.56 -0.53 10.10
C GLY A 301 0.08 -0.10 10.15
N TYR A 302 -0.81 -0.70 9.36
CA TYR A 302 -2.24 -0.36 9.36
C TYR A 302 -2.95 -0.73 10.65
N ASP A 303 -2.53 -1.79 11.34
CA ASP A 303 -3.08 -2.18 12.65
C ASP A 303 -2.81 -1.09 13.70
N THR A 304 -1.62 -0.50 13.67
CA THR A 304 -1.28 0.63 14.54
C THR A 304 -2.14 1.86 14.23
N ILE A 305 -2.40 2.15 12.94
CA ILE A 305 -3.27 3.25 12.51
C ILE A 305 -4.69 3.01 13.01
N SER A 306 -5.24 1.81 12.81
CA SER A 306 -6.59 1.43 13.25
C SER A 306 -6.73 1.53 14.77
N SER A 307 -5.77 1.03 15.54
CA SER A 307 -5.73 1.14 17.00
C SER A 307 -5.69 2.59 17.47
N LEU A 308 -4.93 3.45 16.79
CA LEU A 308 -4.86 4.87 17.09
C LEU A 308 -6.19 5.60 16.81
N LEU A 309 -6.86 5.29 15.70
CA LEU A 309 -8.15 5.88 15.33
C LEU A 309 -9.26 5.48 16.29
N ASN A 310 -9.24 4.25 16.78
CA ASN A 310 -10.22 3.71 17.73
C ASN A 310 -9.89 4.02 19.20
N GLY A 311 -8.81 4.76 19.47
CA GLY A 311 -8.41 5.14 20.83
C GLY A 311 -7.83 4.00 21.68
N GLN A 312 -7.49 2.87 21.07
CA GLN A 312 -6.90 1.71 21.73
C GLN A 312 -5.39 1.86 21.85
N PHE A 313 -4.93 2.69 22.79
CA PHE A 313 -3.51 3.04 22.93
C PHE A 313 -2.72 2.00 23.70
N SER A 314 -3.38 1.23 24.57
CA SER A 314 -2.75 0.23 25.46
C SER A 314 -2.00 -0.86 24.71
N HIS A 315 -2.48 -1.25 23.52
CA HIS A 315 -1.89 -2.35 22.74
C HIS A 315 -0.75 -1.93 21.81
N ILE A 316 -0.45 -0.62 21.68
CA ILE A 316 0.58 -0.14 20.73
C ILE A 316 1.99 -0.46 21.25
N MET A 317 2.19 -0.45 22.57
CA MET A 317 3.47 -0.74 23.20
C MET A 317 3.63 -2.23 23.56
N ASP A 318 2.58 -3.04 23.35
CA ASP A 318 2.66 -4.49 23.56
C ASP A 318 3.75 -5.08 22.66
N LYS A 319 4.35 -6.17 23.09
CA LYS A 319 5.45 -6.86 22.38
C LYS A 319 6.75 -6.03 22.24
N SER A 320 6.84 -4.84 22.87
CA SER A 320 8.04 -3.98 22.82
C SER A 320 8.86 -4.05 24.11
N MET A 321 10.12 -3.61 24.03
CA MET A 321 10.97 -3.42 25.22
C MET A 321 10.43 -2.33 26.15
N PHE A 322 9.56 -1.47 25.64
CA PHE A 322 9.00 -0.33 26.39
C PHE A 322 7.63 -0.61 27.01
N TYR A 323 7.23 -1.90 27.08
CA TYR A 323 5.95 -2.30 27.66
C TYR A 323 5.71 -1.71 29.06
N SER A 324 6.74 -1.63 29.92
CA SER A 324 6.66 -1.06 31.26
C SER A 324 6.36 0.45 31.31
N LEU A 325 6.54 1.17 30.20
CA LEU A 325 6.25 2.61 30.09
C LEU A 325 4.82 2.89 29.60
N ASN A 326 4.01 1.85 29.34
CA ASN A 326 2.66 1.97 28.81
C ASN A 326 1.72 2.78 29.74
N ASP A 327 1.94 2.72 31.05
CA ASP A 327 1.13 3.44 32.04
C ASP A 327 1.46 4.94 32.13
N THR A 328 2.53 5.38 31.47
CA THR A 328 2.98 6.78 31.51
C THR A 328 2.54 7.53 30.26
N TYR A 329 1.74 8.59 30.43
CA TYR A 329 1.28 9.44 29.31
C TYR A 329 2.43 9.94 28.41
N TRP A 330 3.53 10.40 29.00
CA TRP A 330 4.71 10.87 28.26
C TRP A 330 5.47 9.73 27.58
N GLY A 331 5.47 8.52 28.15
CA GLY A 331 6.09 7.35 27.55
C GLY A 331 5.48 7.02 26.18
N LEU A 332 4.15 6.95 26.12
CA LEU A 332 3.44 6.72 24.87
C LEU A 332 3.71 7.82 23.82
N GLN A 333 3.73 9.11 24.24
CA GLN A 333 3.98 10.21 23.31
C GLN A 333 5.39 10.19 22.71
N ILE A 334 6.40 9.89 23.53
CA ILE A 334 7.79 9.74 23.08
C ILE A 334 7.91 8.54 22.16
N PHE A 335 7.33 7.39 22.52
CA PHE A 335 7.35 6.17 21.73
C PHE A 335 6.77 6.37 20.32
N LEU A 336 5.58 7.00 20.23
CA LEU A 336 4.95 7.33 18.95
C LEU A 336 5.78 8.34 18.13
N THR A 337 6.51 9.28 18.80
CA THR A 337 7.40 10.21 18.08
C THR A 337 8.58 9.48 17.48
N LEU A 338 9.16 8.55 18.22
CA LEU A 338 10.28 7.75 17.74
C LEU A 338 9.86 6.84 16.58
N ILE A 339 8.68 6.20 16.66
CA ILE A 339 8.13 5.44 15.53
C ILE A 339 8.03 6.33 14.29
N LEU A 340 7.50 7.56 14.42
CA LEU A 340 7.38 8.52 13.34
C LEU A 340 8.74 8.83 12.71
N LEU A 341 9.75 9.10 13.52
CA LEU A 341 11.08 9.40 13.03
C LEU A 341 11.76 8.19 12.38
N PHE A 342 11.64 7.00 12.98
CA PHE A 342 12.35 5.81 12.52
C PHE A 342 11.64 5.05 11.41
N LYS A 343 10.33 5.28 11.16
CA LYS A 343 9.60 4.62 10.05
C LYS A 343 10.26 4.87 8.70
N VAL A 344 10.78 6.08 8.46
CA VAL A 344 11.49 6.43 7.21
C VAL A 344 12.74 5.56 7.02
N PHE A 345 13.53 5.40 8.09
CA PHE A 345 14.74 4.57 8.05
C PHE A 345 14.42 3.10 7.83
N ALA A 346 13.37 2.58 8.50
CA ALA A 346 12.92 1.21 8.33
C ALA A 346 12.43 0.95 6.89
N SER A 347 11.67 1.87 6.30
CA SER A 347 11.18 1.76 4.92
C SER A 347 12.33 1.85 3.90
N SER A 348 13.25 2.80 4.09
CA SER A 348 14.43 2.93 3.23
C SER A 348 15.34 1.69 3.33
N ALA A 349 15.55 1.15 4.54
CA ALA A 349 16.34 -0.06 4.75
C ALA A 349 15.70 -1.28 4.07
N THR A 350 14.38 -1.40 4.10
CA THR A 350 13.65 -2.48 3.43
C THR A 350 13.85 -2.42 1.92
N ASN A 351 13.58 -1.27 1.29
CA ASN A 351 13.69 -1.12 -0.17
C ASN A 351 15.14 -1.19 -0.65
N ALA A 352 16.05 -0.46 0.01
CA ALA A 352 17.46 -0.45 -0.36
C ALA A 352 18.18 -1.77 -0.06
N GLY A 353 17.71 -2.54 0.92
CA GLY A 353 18.21 -3.87 1.25
C GLY A 353 17.80 -4.98 0.27
N GLY A 354 16.88 -4.70 -0.66
CA GLY A 354 16.41 -5.65 -1.67
C GLY A 354 14.97 -6.12 -1.50
N GLY A 355 14.23 -5.59 -0.51
CA GLY A 355 12.80 -5.79 -0.37
C GLY A 355 12.00 -5.06 -1.46
N CYS A 356 10.73 -5.41 -1.58
CA CYS A 356 9.81 -4.83 -2.55
C CYS A 356 8.56 -4.32 -1.85
N GLY A 357 8.31 -3.00 -1.92
CA GLY A 357 7.10 -2.41 -1.35
C GLY A 357 6.98 -0.92 -1.60
N GLY A 358 5.81 -0.37 -1.25
CA GLY A 358 5.47 1.04 -1.40
C GLY A 358 5.83 1.88 -0.18
N ILE A 359 5.91 3.18 -0.40
CA ILE A 359 6.16 4.18 0.65
C ILE A 359 4.86 4.87 1.12
N PHE A 360 3.73 4.53 0.53
CA PHE A 360 2.44 5.16 0.85
C PHE A 360 1.99 4.84 2.28
N ALA A 361 1.90 3.54 2.66
CA ALA A 361 1.55 3.15 4.02
C ALA A 361 2.50 3.73 5.08
N PRO A 362 3.84 3.68 4.91
CA PRO A 362 4.75 4.36 5.80
C PRO A 362 4.51 5.86 5.95
N SER A 363 4.23 6.58 4.87
CA SER A 363 3.93 8.02 4.93
C SER A 363 2.60 8.31 5.63
N LEU A 364 1.58 7.46 5.42
CA LEU A 364 0.29 7.58 6.10
C LEU A 364 0.42 7.40 7.62
N CYS A 365 1.20 6.42 8.07
CA CYS A 365 1.50 6.22 9.49
C CYS A 365 2.10 7.47 10.15
N LEU A 366 2.94 8.21 9.42
CA LEU A 366 3.56 9.44 9.91
C LEU A 366 2.55 10.57 10.14
N LEU A 367 1.51 10.65 9.32
CA LEU A 367 0.51 11.72 9.38
C LEU A 367 -0.53 11.52 10.48
N MET A 368 -0.77 10.29 10.93
CA MET A 368 -1.81 9.97 11.91
C MET A 368 -1.55 10.55 13.31
N ARG A 369 -0.32 10.58 13.76
CA ARG A 369 0.02 11.04 15.12
C ARG A 369 -0.26 12.53 15.37
N PRO A 370 0.18 13.47 14.51
CA PRO A 370 -0.11 14.90 14.72
C PRO A 370 -1.60 15.19 14.67
N THR A 371 -2.34 14.46 13.82
CA THR A 371 -3.80 14.54 13.75
C THR A 371 -4.43 14.22 15.11
N ILE A 372 -4.01 13.14 15.76
CA ILE A 372 -4.54 12.73 17.07
C ILE A 372 -4.11 13.72 18.19
N SER A 373 -2.85 14.17 18.18
CA SER A 373 -2.36 15.13 19.16
C SER A 373 -3.05 16.50 19.05
N LEU A 374 -3.28 16.98 17.83
CA LEU A 374 -4.02 18.21 17.56
C LEU A 374 -5.49 18.08 17.93
N LEU A 375 -6.15 16.99 17.58
CA LEU A 375 -7.53 16.72 17.99
C LEU A 375 -7.67 16.70 19.52
N ARG A 376 -6.75 16.09 20.24
CA ARG A 376 -6.73 16.12 21.72
C ARG A 376 -6.51 17.51 22.28
N CYS A 377 -5.62 18.31 21.67
CA CYS A 377 -5.39 19.68 22.10
C CYS A 377 -6.63 20.56 21.88
N ILE A 378 -7.37 20.33 20.80
CA ILE A 378 -8.64 21.01 20.48
C ILE A 378 -9.72 20.62 21.50
N CYS A 379 -9.87 19.33 21.79
CA CYS A 379 -10.81 18.86 22.81
C CYS A 379 -10.44 19.44 24.18
N ARG A 380 -9.16 19.52 24.53
CA ARG A 380 -8.68 20.03 25.81
C ARG A 380 -8.97 21.52 26.03
N ARG A 381 -8.94 22.36 25.01
CA ARG A 381 -9.22 23.78 25.12
C ARG A 381 -10.71 24.11 25.29
N ARG A 382 -11.62 23.23 24.94
CA ARG A 382 -13.07 23.46 25.04
C ARG A 382 -13.69 23.03 26.36
N ILE A 383 -12.94 22.30 27.21
CA ILE A 383 -13.40 21.91 28.54
C ILE A 383 -12.86 22.93 29.56
N SER A 384 -13.77 23.70 30.11
CA SER A 384 -13.67 24.68 31.19
C SER A 384 -12.55 24.43 32.22
N PRO A 385 -11.98 25.47 32.85
CA PRO A 385 -10.89 25.34 33.84
C PRO A 385 -11.25 24.65 35.15
N TYR A 386 -12.43 24.05 35.29
CA TYR A 386 -12.90 23.42 36.53
C TYR A 386 -13.15 21.90 36.37
N TRP A 387 -12.37 21.09 37.02
CA TRP A 387 -12.52 19.81 37.77
C TRP A 387 -13.38 18.65 37.26
N GLU A 388 -14.25 18.72 36.25
CA GLU A 388 -15.14 17.63 35.84
C GLU A 388 -14.57 16.77 34.67
N TRP A 389 -13.30 16.43 34.75
CA TRP A 389 -12.51 15.79 33.69
C TRP A 389 -12.65 14.26 33.60
N ARG A 390 -13.50 13.64 34.44
CA ARG A 390 -13.57 12.17 34.50
C ARG A 390 -14.68 11.52 33.69
N GLU A 391 -15.72 12.21 33.29
CA GLU A 391 -16.93 11.53 32.78
C GLU A 391 -17.39 11.88 31.38
N SER A 392 -16.80 12.87 30.70
CA SER A 392 -17.32 13.34 29.40
C SER A 392 -16.36 13.24 28.20
N CYS A 393 -15.22 12.54 28.32
CA CYS A 393 -14.44 12.18 27.17
C CYS A 393 -14.92 10.80 26.66
N PRO A 394 -15.49 10.66 25.44
CA PRO A 394 -15.94 9.37 24.93
C PRO A 394 -14.81 8.41 24.54
N VAL A 395 -13.56 8.76 24.85
CA VAL A 395 -12.46 7.80 24.86
C VAL A 395 -12.41 7.26 26.29
N SER A 396 -13.15 6.18 26.51
CA SER A 396 -13.22 5.45 27.76
C SER A 396 -11.81 5.20 28.32
N CYS A 397 -11.38 6.02 29.28
CA CYS A 397 -10.42 5.63 30.29
C CYS A 397 -11.16 4.70 31.26
N THR A 398 -11.56 3.52 30.83
CA THR A 398 -11.95 2.45 31.75
C THR A 398 -10.68 1.86 32.31
N ARG A 399 -10.35 2.30 33.54
CA ARG A 399 -9.64 1.44 34.48
C ARG A 399 -10.50 0.20 34.74
N ARG A 400 -10.02 -0.94 34.32
CA ARG A 400 -9.95 -2.14 35.18
C ARG A 400 -8.94 -3.08 34.58
#